data_41d4b1e086e98c690461257d5269f62b
#
_entry.id   41d4b1e086e98c690461257d5269f62b
#
_cell.length_a   1.000
_cell.length_b   1.000
_cell.length_c   1.000
_cell.angle_alpha   90.00
_cell.angle_beta   90.00
_cell.angle_gamma   90.00
#
_symmetry.space_group_name_H-M   'P 1'
#
loop_
_entity.id
_entity.type
_entity.pdbx_description
1 polymer ?
#
loop_
_entity_poly.entity_id
_entity_poly.type
_entity_poly.pdbx_seq_one_letter_code
_entity_poly.pdbx_strand_id
1 'polypeptide(L)'
;VLKRQVVHAQQLVELSRFYDAAREFASLASRHGQCNREQPHDCSSHVIVTGGGPGIMEAANRGAFEEGCRSIGLNITLPFEQHPNPYITPDLCFKFNYFSLRKFHFVMRSIGAILFPGGFGTLDELFELLTLRQVGTKGSMPIVLFGTEFWSRLVDFDYLAETGLISDDDLDLIHFSDSAEEAWEFIRTRTQADTHAS
;
A
#
# COMPACT_ATOMS: atom_id res chain seq x y z
N VAL A 1 33.66 -6.16 5.25
CA VAL A 1 32.71 -6.54 4.17
C VAL A 1 31.81 -7.69 4.64
N LEU A 2 32.35 -8.82 5.10
CA LEU A 2 31.57 -10.02 5.48
C LEU A 2 30.55 -9.77 6.61
N LYS A 3 30.93 -9.03 7.69
CA LYS A 3 30.03 -8.70 8.80
C LYS A 3 28.81 -7.87 8.34
N ARG A 4 28.99 -6.91 7.42
CA ARG A 4 27.88 -6.12 6.86
C ARG A 4 26.96 -6.98 6.00
N GLN A 5 27.49 -7.92 5.25
CA GLN A 5 26.68 -8.84 4.43
C GLN A 5 25.83 -9.78 5.29
N VAL A 6 26.38 -10.30 6.39
CA VAL A 6 25.63 -11.13 7.34
C VAL A 6 24.50 -10.34 8.01
N VAL A 7 24.78 -9.13 8.50
CA VAL A 7 23.75 -8.26 9.08
C VAL A 7 22.67 -7.93 8.07
N HIS A 8 23.05 -7.62 6.84
CA HIS A 8 22.08 -7.35 5.76
C HIS A 8 21.22 -8.57 5.43
N ALA A 9 21.80 -9.76 5.36
CA ALA A 9 21.07 -11.00 5.14
C ALA A 9 20.08 -11.30 6.28
N GLN A 10 20.49 -11.08 7.54
CA GLN A 10 19.62 -11.21 8.71
C GLN A 10 18.44 -10.23 8.65
N GLN A 11 18.68 -8.97 8.29
CA GLN A 11 17.63 -7.97 8.12
C GLN A 11 16.64 -8.35 7.01
N LEU A 12 17.11 -8.92 5.90
CA LEU A 12 16.25 -9.42 4.83
C LEU A 12 15.33 -10.56 5.31
N VAL A 13 15.85 -11.44 6.16
CA VAL A 13 15.04 -12.52 6.78
C VAL A 13 13.98 -11.91 7.71
N GLU A 14 14.33 -10.93 8.53
CA GLU A 14 13.37 -10.24 9.40
C GLU A 14 12.29 -9.50 8.62
N LEU A 15 12.66 -8.88 7.49
CA LEU A 15 11.73 -8.18 6.61
C LEU A 15 10.83 -9.12 5.80
N SER A 16 11.19 -10.42 5.67
CA SER A 16 10.38 -11.39 4.92
C SER A 16 8.99 -11.61 5.52
N ARG A 17 8.80 -11.39 6.82
CA ARG A 17 7.49 -11.42 7.47
C ARG A 17 6.48 -10.45 6.84
N PHE A 18 6.96 -9.32 6.34
CA PHE A 18 6.10 -8.34 5.67
C PHE A 18 5.62 -8.80 4.30
N TYR A 19 6.33 -9.72 3.64
CA TYR A 19 5.84 -10.36 2.42
C TYR A 19 4.58 -11.18 2.70
N ASP A 20 4.60 -12.01 3.73
CA ASP A 20 3.46 -12.83 4.11
C ASP A 20 2.28 -11.96 4.57
N ALA A 21 2.53 -10.92 5.36
CA ALA A 21 1.51 -9.98 5.81
C ALA A 21 0.86 -9.21 4.63
N ALA A 22 1.65 -8.77 3.65
CA ALA A 22 1.13 -8.08 2.47
C ALA A 22 0.26 -9.01 1.59
N ARG A 23 0.69 -10.27 1.44
CA ARG A 23 -0.07 -11.30 0.74
C ARG A 23 -1.39 -11.60 1.45
N GLU A 24 -1.36 -11.75 2.77
CA GLU A 24 -2.54 -11.98 3.61
C GLU A 24 -3.52 -10.82 3.55
N PHE A 25 -3.05 -9.58 3.75
CA PHE A 25 -3.87 -8.38 3.60
C PHE A 25 -4.57 -8.32 2.23
N ALA A 26 -3.82 -8.56 1.16
CA ALA A 26 -4.39 -8.54 -0.19
C ALA A 26 -5.41 -9.66 -0.44
N SER A 27 -5.20 -10.85 0.14
CA SER A 27 -6.18 -11.94 0.13
C SER A 27 -7.46 -11.55 0.86
N LEU A 28 -7.35 -10.98 2.08
CA LEU A 28 -8.50 -10.50 2.84
C LEU A 28 -9.29 -9.42 2.10
N ALA A 29 -8.60 -8.40 1.58
CA ALA A 29 -9.21 -7.33 0.81
C ALA A 29 -9.93 -7.85 -0.44
N SER A 30 -9.31 -8.80 -1.15
CA SER A 30 -9.88 -9.41 -2.36
C SER A 30 -11.11 -10.27 -2.07
N ARG A 31 -11.11 -11.06 -1.00
CA ARG A 31 -12.28 -11.85 -0.58
C ARG A 31 -13.49 -11.00 -0.25
N HIS A 32 -13.29 -9.88 0.45
CA HIS A 32 -14.38 -8.98 0.82
C HIS A 32 -14.88 -8.16 -0.37
N GLY A 33 -14.06 -7.99 -1.41
CA GLY A 33 -14.43 -7.33 -2.65
C GLY A 33 -15.43 -8.10 -3.52
N GLN A 34 -15.92 -9.25 -3.06
CA GLN A 34 -16.88 -10.13 -3.79
C GLN A 34 -16.42 -10.43 -5.23
N CYS A 35 -15.16 -10.83 -5.40
CA CYS A 35 -14.75 -11.42 -6.67
C CYS A 35 -15.52 -12.72 -6.89
N ASN A 36 -16.59 -12.66 -7.69
CA ASN A 36 -17.27 -13.86 -8.13
C ASN A 36 -16.37 -14.60 -9.12
N ARG A 37 -15.84 -15.76 -8.72
CA ARG A 37 -14.99 -16.61 -9.58
C ARG A 37 -15.68 -17.01 -10.90
N GLU A 38 -17.01 -17.01 -10.91
CA GLU A 38 -17.81 -17.35 -12.11
C GLU A 38 -18.01 -16.14 -13.04
N GLN A 39 -17.85 -14.91 -12.53
CA GLN A 39 -17.95 -13.66 -13.28
C GLN A 39 -16.85 -12.67 -12.87
N PRO A 40 -15.60 -12.89 -13.31
CA PRO A 40 -14.44 -12.07 -12.91
C PRO A 40 -14.52 -10.60 -13.37
N HIS A 41 -15.52 -10.24 -14.17
CA HIS A 41 -15.77 -8.88 -14.63
C HIS A 41 -16.69 -8.07 -13.70
N ASP A 42 -17.35 -8.72 -12.75
CA ASP A 42 -18.27 -8.09 -11.80
C ASP A 42 -17.65 -7.90 -10.40
N CYS A 43 -16.34 -7.66 -10.36
CA CYS A 43 -15.62 -7.30 -9.14
C CYS A 43 -15.93 -5.84 -8.77
N SER A 44 -16.98 -5.64 -8.00
CA SER A 44 -17.62 -4.34 -7.86
C SER A 44 -17.02 -3.41 -6.81
N SER A 45 -16.01 -3.82 -5.98
CA SER A 45 -15.67 -2.90 -4.91
C SER A 45 -14.18 -2.65 -4.62
N HIS A 46 -13.32 -3.65 -4.56
CA HIS A 46 -11.92 -3.41 -4.13
C HIS A 46 -10.93 -4.19 -4.99
N VAL A 47 -10.02 -3.50 -5.65
CA VAL A 47 -8.95 -4.11 -6.44
C VAL A 47 -7.60 -3.72 -5.85
N ILE A 48 -6.73 -4.69 -5.66
CA ILE A 48 -5.36 -4.44 -5.22
C ILE A 48 -4.59 -3.74 -6.33
N VAL A 49 -3.95 -2.61 -5.98
CA VAL A 49 -3.11 -1.82 -6.88
C VAL A 49 -1.71 -1.72 -6.29
N THR A 50 -0.71 -2.07 -7.06
CA THR A 50 0.70 -1.98 -6.66
C THR A 50 1.55 -1.33 -7.75
N GLY A 51 2.82 -1.05 -7.42
CA GLY A 51 3.82 -0.64 -8.43
C GLY A 51 4.26 -1.76 -9.38
N GLY A 52 3.75 -2.98 -9.20
CA GLY A 52 4.00 -4.12 -10.10
C GLY A 52 5.39 -4.73 -10.02
N GLY A 53 6.26 -4.27 -9.13
CA GLY A 53 7.61 -4.80 -8.92
C GLY A 53 7.65 -6.06 -8.04
N PRO A 54 8.86 -6.52 -7.68
CA PRO A 54 9.07 -7.66 -6.78
C PRO A 54 8.81 -7.31 -5.31
N GLY A 55 8.93 -8.29 -4.41
CA GLY A 55 8.85 -8.13 -2.96
C GLY A 55 7.42 -7.88 -2.49
N ILE A 56 7.20 -6.83 -1.70
CA ILE A 56 5.88 -6.50 -1.12
C ILE A 56 4.81 -6.30 -2.21
N MET A 57 5.16 -5.66 -3.32
CA MET A 57 4.25 -5.45 -4.45
C MET A 57 3.81 -6.79 -5.06
N GLU A 58 4.76 -7.69 -5.24
CA GLU A 58 4.50 -9.06 -5.70
C GLU A 58 3.62 -9.82 -4.71
N ALA A 59 3.94 -9.74 -3.42
CA ALA A 59 3.16 -10.39 -2.36
C ALA A 59 1.69 -9.97 -2.41
N ALA A 60 1.42 -8.67 -2.53
CA ALA A 60 0.06 -8.15 -2.61
C ALA A 60 -0.67 -8.59 -3.91
N ASN A 61 -0.02 -8.52 -5.07
CA ASN A 61 -0.61 -9.05 -6.31
C ASN A 61 -0.88 -10.56 -6.21
N ARG A 62 0.03 -11.31 -5.58
CA ARG A 62 -0.11 -12.75 -5.35
C ARG A 62 -1.29 -13.08 -4.45
N GLY A 63 -1.50 -12.33 -3.36
CA GLY A 63 -2.64 -12.51 -2.47
C GLY A 63 -3.98 -12.38 -3.22
N ALA A 64 -4.11 -11.38 -4.09
CA ALA A 64 -5.29 -11.23 -4.94
C ALA A 64 -5.41 -12.37 -5.97
N PHE A 65 -4.32 -12.76 -6.62
CA PHE A 65 -4.29 -13.84 -7.59
C PHE A 65 -4.72 -15.19 -7.00
N GLU A 66 -4.27 -15.53 -5.81
CA GLU A 66 -4.63 -16.77 -5.12
C GLU A 66 -6.12 -16.85 -4.76
N GLU A 67 -6.78 -15.71 -4.57
CA GLU A 67 -8.24 -15.62 -4.42
C GLU A 67 -8.99 -15.65 -5.75
N GLY A 68 -8.28 -15.72 -6.88
CA GLY A 68 -8.89 -15.64 -8.22
C GLY A 68 -9.37 -14.25 -8.58
N CYS A 69 -8.89 -13.21 -7.90
CA CYS A 69 -9.25 -11.83 -8.10
C CYS A 69 -8.25 -11.09 -9.00
N ARG A 70 -8.73 -10.01 -9.61
CA ARG A 70 -7.89 -9.14 -10.45
C ARG A 70 -7.03 -8.24 -9.59
N SER A 71 -5.83 -7.91 -10.08
CA SER A 71 -4.95 -6.91 -9.48
C SER A 71 -4.29 -6.04 -10.52
N ILE A 72 -3.95 -4.82 -10.16
CA ILE A 72 -3.38 -3.80 -11.06
C ILE A 72 -1.91 -3.61 -10.72
N GLY A 73 -1.07 -3.54 -11.76
CA GLY A 73 0.33 -3.16 -11.66
C GLY A 73 0.59 -1.83 -12.38
N LEU A 74 0.99 -0.79 -11.64
CA LEU A 74 1.38 0.51 -12.18
C LEU A 74 2.91 0.60 -12.26
N ASN A 75 3.50 -0.03 -13.28
CA ASN A 75 4.94 -0.08 -13.45
C ASN A 75 5.53 1.26 -13.93
N ILE A 76 6.80 1.47 -13.61
CA ILE A 76 7.57 2.62 -14.09
C ILE A 76 8.75 2.13 -14.92
N THR A 77 9.07 2.82 -16.00
CA THR A 77 10.29 2.58 -16.75
C THR A 77 11.48 3.08 -15.93
N LEU A 78 12.36 2.15 -15.55
CA LEU A 78 13.59 2.45 -14.84
C LEU A 78 14.80 2.25 -15.77
N PRO A 79 15.95 2.91 -15.48
CA PRO A 79 17.20 2.68 -16.22
C PRO A 79 17.69 1.22 -16.15
N PHE A 80 17.28 0.49 -15.12
CA PHE A 80 17.52 -0.93 -14.95
C PHE A 80 16.26 -1.70 -15.36
N GLU A 81 16.44 -2.78 -16.11
CA GLU A 81 15.34 -3.62 -16.56
C GLU A 81 14.65 -4.25 -15.35
N GLN A 82 13.39 -3.91 -15.14
CA GLN A 82 12.54 -4.49 -14.10
C GLN A 82 11.30 -5.06 -14.78
N HIS A 83 11.17 -6.39 -14.71
CA HIS A 83 9.98 -7.06 -15.20
C HIS A 83 8.83 -6.92 -14.20
N PRO A 84 7.59 -6.74 -14.67
CA PRO A 84 6.41 -6.88 -13.84
C PRO A 84 6.37 -8.24 -13.14
N ASN A 85 5.87 -8.28 -11.91
CA ASN A 85 5.68 -9.55 -11.23
C ASN A 85 4.59 -10.40 -11.94
N PRO A 86 4.65 -11.75 -11.85
CA PRO A 86 3.78 -12.63 -12.63
C PRO A 86 2.34 -12.72 -12.15
N TYR A 87 1.99 -12.09 -11.02
CA TYR A 87 0.67 -12.19 -10.40
C TYR A 87 -0.26 -11.03 -10.77
N ILE A 88 0.22 -10.04 -11.52
CA ILE A 88 -0.60 -8.96 -12.05
C ILE A 88 -1.54 -9.51 -13.11
N THR A 89 -2.80 -9.06 -13.12
CA THR A 89 -3.72 -9.36 -14.21
C THR A 89 -3.17 -8.80 -15.53
N PRO A 90 -2.97 -9.60 -16.58
CA PRO A 90 -2.20 -9.20 -17.75
C PRO A 90 -2.69 -7.92 -18.45
N ASP A 91 -4.00 -7.73 -18.56
CA ASP A 91 -4.64 -6.56 -19.17
C ASP A 91 -4.68 -5.33 -18.22
N LEU A 92 -4.25 -5.49 -16.95
CA LEU A 92 -4.16 -4.45 -15.94
C LEU A 92 -2.70 -4.11 -15.56
N CYS A 93 -1.75 -4.50 -16.38
CA CYS A 93 -0.35 -4.15 -16.23
C CYS A 93 -0.02 -2.91 -17.07
N PHE A 94 0.06 -1.75 -16.40
CA PHE A 94 0.34 -0.47 -17.05
C PHE A 94 1.80 -0.07 -16.87
N LYS A 95 2.38 0.57 -17.88
CA LYS A 95 3.77 1.04 -17.86
C LYS A 95 3.81 2.55 -18.05
N PHE A 96 4.39 3.26 -17.09
CA PHE A 96 4.56 4.71 -17.09
C PHE A 96 6.01 5.10 -17.37
N ASN A 97 6.19 6.24 -18.06
CA ASN A 97 7.50 6.84 -18.29
C ASN A 97 7.81 7.97 -17.30
N TYR A 98 6.78 8.50 -16.61
CA TYR A 98 6.90 9.60 -15.69
C TYR A 98 6.33 9.24 -14.31
N PHE A 99 7.11 9.49 -13.26
CA PHE A 99 6.70 9.24 -11.87
C PHE A 99 5.44 10.00 -11.50
N SER A 100 5.33 11.27 -11.88
CA SER A 100 4.18 12.12 -11.56
C SER A 100 2.85 11.55 -12.08
N LEU A 101 2.83 11.04 -13.32
CA LEU A 101 1.63 10.43 -13.88
C LEU A 101 1.27 9.13 -13.16
N ARG A 102 2.26 8.29 -12.83
CA ARG A 102 2.03 7.07 -12.06
C ARG A 102 1.45 7.39 -10.68
N LYS A 103 2.03 8.33 -9.94
CA LYS A 103 1.57 8.77 -8.62
C LYS A 103 0.14 9.30 -8.67
N PHE A 104 -0.17 10.12 -9.68
CA PHE A 104 -1.53 10.60 -9.90
C PHE A 104 -2.55 9.44 -10.01
N HIS A 105 -2.22 8.39 -10.77
CA HIS A 105 -3.11 7.23 -10.91
C HIS A 105 -3.22 6.42 -9.61
N PHE A 106 -2.16 6.31 -8.80
CA PHE A 106 -2.24 5.71 -7.48
C PHE A 106 -3.22 6.45 -6.58
N VAL A 107 -3.09 7.76 -6.51
CA VAL A 107 -3.85 8.60 -5.58
C VAL A 107 -5.31 8.73 -6.01
N MET A 108 -5.57 9.04 -7.29
CA MET A 108 -6.91 9.41 -7.77
C MET A 108 -7.97 8.33 -7.54
N ARG A 109 -7.58 7.07 -7.66
CA ARG A 109 -8.52 5.94 -7.61
C ARG A 109 -8.45 5.12 -6.32
N SER A 110 -7.49 5.40 -5.45
CA SER A 110 -7.36 4.69 -4.19
C SER A 110 -8.44 5.11 -3.20
N ILE A 111 -9.04 4.13 -2.57
CA ILE A 111 -10.02 4.26 -1.49
C ILE A 111 -9.38 4.11 -0.12
N GLY A 112 -8.17 3.56 -0.06
CA GLY A 112 -7.33 3.39 1.12
C GLY A 112 -5.92 3.03 0.69
N ALA A 113 -4.96 3.22 1.57
CA ALA A 113 -3.56 2.87 1.35
C ALA A 113 -2.99 2.12 2.55
N ILE A 114 -2.19 1.10 2.27
CA ILE A 114 -1.37 0.41 3.25
C ILE A 114 0.08 0.47 2.81
N LEU A 115 0.95 0.98 3.67
CA LEU A 115 2.37 1.15 3.40
C LEU A 115 3.18 0.22 4.29
N PHE A 116 3.89 -0.68 3.67
CA PHE A 116 4.83 -1.60 4.33
C PHE A 116 6.21 -0.98 4.42
N PRO A 117 7.09 -1.49 5.30
CA PRO A 117 8.48 -1.06 5.34
C PRO A 117 9.14 -1.01 3.98
N GLY A 118 9.67 0.15 3.61
CA GLY A 118 10.22 0.40 2.29
C GLY A 118 11.23 1.56 2.28
N GLY A 119 11.76 1.85 1.10
CA GLY A 119 12.73 2.90 0.89
C GLY A 119 12.10 4.24 0.47
N PHE A 120 12.92 5.07 -0.20
CA PHE A 120 12.53 6.43 -0.60
C PHE A 120 11.26 6.50 -1.46
N GLY A 121 11.01 5.50 -2.33
CA GLY A 121 9.77 5.50 -3.12
C GLY A 121 8.52 5.35 -2.25
N THR A 122 8.58 4.50 -1.21
CA THR A 122 7.49 4.32 -0.26
C THR A 122 7.27 5.58 0.59
N LEU A 123 8.35 6.25 1.02
CA LEU A 123 8.27 7.51 1.75
C LEU A 123 7.69 8.63 0.89
N ASP A 124 8.09 8.71 -0.38
CA ASP A 124 7.58 9.67 -1.34
C ASP A 124 6.05 9.52 -1.52
N GLU A 125 5.54 8.29 -1.66
CA GLU A 125 4.11 8.01 -1.71
C GLU A 125 3.40 8.31 -0.39
N LEU A 126 4.02 8.00 0.76
CA LEU A 126 3.45 8.32 2.07
C LEU A 126 3.23 9.82 2.25
N PHE A 127 4.28 10.62 2.06
CA PHE A 127 4.18 12.06 2.31
C PHE A 127 3.31 12.78 1.29
N GLU A 128 3.21 12.28 0.06
CA GLU A 128 2.22 12.78 -0.89
C GLU A 128 0.79 12.51 -0.39
N LEU A 129 0.49 11.29 0.04
CA LEU A 129 -0.83 10.93 0.57
C LEU A 129 -1.19 11.76 1.80
N LEU A 130 -0.26 11.92 2.76
CA LEU A 130 -0.47 12.72 3.95
C LEU A 130 -0.75 14.18 3.60
N THR A 131 0.02 14.76 2.68
CA THR A 131 -0.18 16.13 2.22
C THR A 131 -1.56 16.31 1.56
N LEU A 132 -1.96 15.41 0.69
CA LEU A 132 -3.26 15.47 0.02
C LEU A 132 -4.44 15.28 0.98
N ARG A 133 -4.26 14.49 2.01
CA ARG A 133 -5.23 14.32 3.11
C ARG A 133 -5.33 15.58 3.95
N GLN A 134 -4.21 16.12 4.38
CA GLN A 134 -4.12 17.33 5.20
C GLN A 134 -4.80 18.54 4.52
N VAL A 135 -4.60 18.72 3.22
CA VAL A 135 -5.24 19.81 2.47
C VAL A 135 -6.68 19.49 2.02
N GLY A 136 -7.24 18.36 2.41
CA GLY A 136 -8.63 17.97 2.13
C GLY A 136 -8.90 17.54 0.68
N THR A 137 -7.88 17.42 -0.17
CA THR A 137 -8.06 17.06 -1.59
C THR A 137 -8.51 15.61 -1.77
N LYS A 138 -8.17 14.71 -0.83
CA LYS A 138 -8.45 13.27 -0.92
C LYS A 138 -9.52 12.76 0.04
N GLY A 139 -10.26 13.64 0.68
CA GLY A 139 -11.34 13.25 1.60
C GLY A 139 -10.82 12.44 2.78
N SER A 140 -11.58 11.44 3.25
CA SER A 140 -11.28 10.63 4.42
C SER A 140 -10.54 9.32 4.11
N MET A 141 -9.83 9.21 2.99
CA MET A 141 -9.08 8.01 2.60
C MET A 141 -8.18 7.49 3.74
N PRO A 142 -8.39 6.28 4.27
CA PRO A 142 -7.59 5.73 5.36
C PRO A 142 -6.17 5.40 4.89
N ILE A 143 -5.17 5.72 5.74
CA ILE A 143 -3.75 5.42 5.52
C ILE A 143 -3.27 4.55 6.66
N VAL A 144 -2.80 3.35 6.36
CA VAL A 144 -2.22 2.40 7.33
C VAL A 144 -0.72 2.31 7.14
N LEU A 145 0.03 2.47 8.21
CA LEU A 145 1.46 2.19 8.30
C LEU A 145 1.66 0.82 8.94
N PHE A 146 1.94 -0.18 8.12
CA PHE A 146 2.13 -1.55 8.57
C PHE A 146 3.56 -1.77 9.05
N GLY A 147 3.70 -2.28 10.28
CA GLY A 147 5.00 -2.45 10.93
C GLY A 147 5.34 -1.30 11.86
N THR A 148 4.60 -1.19 12.96
CA THR A 148 4.66 -0.08 13.94
C THR A 148 6.09 0.27 14.35
N GLU A 149 6.91 -0.73 14.71
CA GLU A 149 8.30 -0.50 15.12
C GLU A 149 9.13 0.18 14.02
N PHE A 150 8.99 -0.25 12.76
CA PHE A 150 9.73 0.34 11.64
C PHE A 150 9.39 1.82 11.46
N TRP A 151 8.10 2.13 11.41
CA TRP A 151 7.62 3.48 11.14
C TRP A 151 7.92 4.45 12.28
N SER A 152 7.70 4.03 13.54
CA SER A 152 7.99 4.86 14.72
C SER A 152 9.49 5.17 14.89
N ARG A 153 10.37 4.31 14.35
CA ARG A 153 11.81 4.58 14.33
C ARG A 153 12.25 5.43 13.15
N LEU A 154 11.47 5.48 12.08
CA LEU A 154 11.84 6.17 10.85
C LEU A 154 11.32 7.61 10.83
N VAL A 155 10.11 7.86 11.32
CA VAL A 155 9.46 9.17 11.35
C VAL A 155 8.84 9.40 12.72
N ASP A 156 9.24 10.48 13.35
CA ASP A 156 8.66 10.96 14.60
C ASP A 156 7.54 11.97 14.28
N PHE A 157 6.32 11.46 14.14
CA PHE A 157 5.14 12.27 13.83
C PHE A 157 4.73 13.15 15.01
N ASP A 158 4.90 12.65 16.25
CA ASP A 158 4.60 13.41 17.47
C ASP A 158 5.50 14.65 17.55
N TYR A 159 6.78 14.50 17.23
CA TYR A 159 7.71 15.63 17.18
C TYR A 159 7.32 16.68 16.13
N LEU A 160 6.75 16.27 14.99
CA LEU A 160 6.24 17.22 13.99
C LEU A 160 5.05 18.04 14.55
N ALA A 161 4.16 17.40 15.30
CA ALA A 161 3.04 18.07 15.95
C ALA A 161 3.52 18.99 17.10
N GLU A 162 4.40 18.52 17.99
CA GLU A 162 4.99 19.30 19.09
C GLU A 162 5.72 20.57 18.60
N THR A 163 6.36 20.49 17.44
CA THR A 163 7.06 21.65 16.83
C THR A 163 6.12 22.58 16.05
N GLY A 164 4.84 22.24 15.95
CA GLY A 164 3.84 23.03 15.24
C GLY A 164 3.98 23.02 13.71
N LEU A 165 4.68 22.02 13.14
CA LEU A 165 4.81 21.84 11.69
C LEU A 165 3.60 21.15 11.09
N ILE A 166 2.90 20.36 11.89
CA ILE A 166 1.60 19.77 11.61
C ILE A 166 0.68 20.02 12.82
N SER A 167 -0.62 19.88 12.66
CA SER A 167 -1.59 19.96 13.77
C SER A 167 -1.71 18.61 14.51
N ASP A 168 -2.22 18.63 15.74
CA ASP A 168 -2.51 17.39 16.47
C ASP A 168 -3.55 16.53 15.72
N ASP A 169 -4.51 17.15 15.04
CA ASP A 169 -5.51 16.46 14.21
C ASP A 169 -4.89 15.71 13.01
N ASP A 170 -3.69 16.14 12.55
CA ASP A 170 -2.99 15.47 11.45
C ASP A 170 -2.43 14.10 11.87
N LEU A 171 -2.25 13.84 13.16
CA LEU A 171 -1.86 12.53 13.68
C LEU A 171 -2.96 11.49 13.44
N ASP A 172 -4.22 11.89 13.42
CA ASP A 172 -5.37 11.02 13.13
C ASP A 172 -5.46 10.58 11.65
N LEU A 173 -4.63 11.15 10.77
CA LEU A 173 -4.54 10.73 9.37
C LEU A 173 -3.91 9.35 9.22
N ILE A 174 -3.16 8.90 10.24
CA ILE A 174 -2.31 7.70 10.20
C ILE A 174 -2.85 6.67 11.17
N HIS A 175 -2.90 5.42 10.73
CA HIS A 175 -3.15 4.28 11.60
C HIS A 175 -1.97 3.30 11.53
N PHE A 176 -1.42 2.94 12.70
CA PHE A 176 -0.37 1.92 12.79
C PHE A 176 -0.98 0.56 13.00
N SER A 177 -0.49 -0.46 12.31
CA SER A 177 -0.93 -1.84 12.51
C SER A 177 0.22 -2.83 12.27
N ASP A 178 0.14 -3.96 12.97
CA ASP A 178 1.03 -5.12 12.80
C ASP A 178 0.24 -6.40 12.45
N SER A 179 -1.09 -6.26 12.19
CA SER A 179 -1.97 -7.36 11.77
C SER A 179 -2.65 -7.02 10.44
N ALA A 180 -2.67 -7.98 9.52
CA ALA A 180 -3.32 -7.83 8.23
C ALA A 180 -4.84 -7.67 8.37
N GLU A 181 -5.45 -8.39 9.32
CA GLU A 181 -6.88 -8.33 9.62
C GLU A 181 -7.27 -6.96 10.18
N GLU A 182 -6.51 -6.46 11.17
CA GLU A 182 -6.75 -5.13 11.76
C GLU A 182 -6.63 -4.03 10.72
N ALA A 183 -5.56 -4.06 9.92
CA ALA A 183 -5.34 -3.11 8.83
C ALA A 183 -6.48 -3.10 7.81
N TRP A 184 -6.95 -4.29 7.42
CA TRP A 184 -8.08 -4.42 6.49
C TRP A 184 -9.38 -3.90 7.12
N GLU A 185 -9.68 -4.27 8.37
CA GLU A 185 -10.90 -3.84 9.05
C GLU A 185 -10.94 -2.32 9.23
N PHE A 186 -9.81 -1.70 9.55
CA PHE A 186 -9.69 -0.25 9.61
C PHE A 186 -9.99 0.42 8.28
N ILE A 187 -9.41 -0.07 7.17
CA ILE A 187 -9.67 0.48 5.84
C ILE A 187 -11.14 0.29 5.46
N ARG A 188 -11.68 -0.90 5.64
CA ARG A 188 -13.05 -1.26 5.27
C ARG A 188 -14.09 -0.40 5.97
N THR A 189 -13.96 -0.23 7.28
CA THR A 189 -14.94 0.54 8.08
C THR A 189 -14.92 2.02 7.72
N ARG A 190 -13.75 2.60 7.51
CA ARG A 190 -13.61 4.01 7.12
C ARG A 190 -14.16 4.27 5.72
N THR A 191 -13.92 3.38 4.78
CA THR A 191 -14.43 3.51 3.40
C THR A 191 -15.95 3.37 3.32
N GLN A 192 -16.56 2.51 4.12
CA GLN A 192 -18.01 2.36 4.17
C GLN A 192 -18.72 3.58 4.78
N ALA A 193 -18.13 4.22 5.78
CA ALA A 193 -18.69 5.41 6.41
C ALA A 193 -18.84 6.57 5.41
N ASP A 194 -17.90 6.73 4.48
CA ASP A 194 -17.93 7.79 3.47
C ASP A 194 -19.01 7.58 2.41
N THR A 195 -19.28 6.33 2.06
CA THR A 195 -20.31 5.99 1.05
C THR A 195 -21.73 6.31 1.54
N HIS A 196 -21.93 6.36 2.86
CA HIS A 196 -23.23 6.70 3.47
C HIS A 196 -23.38 8.21 3.79
N ALA A 197 -22.31 8.98 3.68
CA ALA A 197 -22.28 10.42 3.97
C ALA A 197 -22.40 11.31 2.69
N SER A 198 -22.38 10.69 1.51
CA SER A 198 -22.48 11.35 0.18
C SER A 198 -23.87 11.16 -0.40
#